data_b81525ee365ad74bd14665e463b2cd88
#
_entry.id   b81525ee365ad74bd14665e463b2cd88
#
_cell.length_a   1.000
_cell.length_b   1.000
_cell.length_c   1.000
_cell.angle_alpha   90.00
_cell.angle_beta   90.00
_cell.angle_gamma   90.00
#
_symmetry.space_group_name_H-M   'P 1'
#
loop_
_entity.id
_entity.type
_entity.pdbx_description
1 polymer ?
#
loop_
_entity_poly.entity_id
_entity_poly.type
_entity_poly.pdbx_seq_one_letter_code
_entity_poly.pdbx_strand_id
1 'polypeptide(L)'
;WHRKNRGEIFKHNPKLQYMSVTDRAIYLLNHFGIQMSEWEYIGLRLTDGLYEEANKSYYISYNKDWSLKSNIAYILHQADSMATHIEYDEWKRGEQQEEIKVQGNVENIKKAVTMKETSEELSNKSRDLFDELFGDK
;
A
#
# COMPACT_ATOMS: atom_id res chain seq x y z
N TRP A 1 -5.33 -10.22 -18.00
CA TRP A 1 -5.48 -11.57 -17.47
C TRP A 1 -5.07 -11.66 -15.99
N HIS A 2 -3.90 -11.22 -15.59
CA HIS A 2 -3.40 -11.28 -14.21
C HIS A 2 -4.35 -10.57 -13.23
N ARG A 3 -4.77 -9.34 -13.55
CA ARG A 3 -5.73 -8.61 -12.72
C ARG A 3 -7.06 -9.36 -12.57
N LYS A 4 -7.58 -9.90 -13.69
CA LYS A 4 -8.87 -10.59 -13.69
C LYS A 4 -8.85 -11.95 -12.98
N ASN A 5 -7.71 -12.67 -13.03
CA ASN A 5 -7.65 -14.05 -12.54
C ASN A 5 -6.87 -14.19 -11.23
N ARG A 6 -6.02 -13.21 -10.88
CA ARG A 6 -5.17 -13.24 -9.68
C ARG A 6 -5.22 -11.98 -8.82
N GLY A 7 -5.95 -10.94 -9.26
CA GLY A 7 -5.95 -9.65 -8.57
C GLY A 7 -4.65 -8.85 -8.71
N GLU A 8 -3.69 -9.31 -9.51
CA GLU A 8 -2.41 -8.63 -9.67
C GLU A 8 -2.60 -7.28 -10.38
N ILE A 9 -2.32 -6.19 -9.67
CA ILE A 9 -2.41 -4.82 -10.19
C ILE A 9 -1.08 -4.39 -10.81
N PHE A 10 0.04 -4.91 -10.30
CA PHE A 10 1.40 -4.56 -10.70
C PHE A 10 2.04 -5.70 -11.49
N LYS A 11 2.89 -5.34 -12.44
CA LYS A 11 3.74 -6.29 -13.14
C LYS A 11 5.17 -5.74 -13.22
N HIS A 12 6.13 -6.64 -13.42
CA HIS A 12 7.51 -6.25 -13.65
C HIS A 12 7.64 -5.32 -14.86
N ASN A 13 8.40 -4.22 -14.70
CA ASN A 13 8.72 -3.32 -15.79
C ASN A 13 9.89 -3.90 -16.61
N PRO A 14 9.69 -4.26 -17.89
CA PRO A 14 10.71 -4.89 -18.70
C PRO A 14 11.91 -3.98 -19.03
N LYS A 15 11.80 -2.68 -18.77
CA LYS A 15 12.92 -1.72 -18.95
C LYS A 15 13.90 -1.73 -17.77
N LEU A 16 13.53 -2.33 -16.64
CA LEU A 16 14.39 -2.42 -15.47
C LEU A 16 15.12 -3.75 -15.45
N GLN A 17 16.33 -3.74 -14.87
CA GLN A 17 17.04 -4.98 -14.57
C GLN A 17 16.12 -5.88 -13.73
N TYR A 18 15.99 -7.14 -14.13
CA TYR A 18 15.23 -8.11 -13.35
C TYR A 18 15.85 -8.30 -11.96
N MET A 19 15.00 -8.25 -10.97
CA MET A 19 15.30 -8.61 -9.58
C MET A 19 14.04 -9.23 -8.98
N SER A 20 14.21 -10.11 -8.00
CA SER A 20 13.08 -10.52 -7.15
C SER A 20 12.50 -9.30 -6.42
N VAL A 21 11.29 -9.41 -5.90
CA VAL A 21 10.67 -8.30 -5.13
C VAL A 21 11.53 -7.96 -3.92
N THR A 22 11.98 -8.97 -3.20
CA THR A 22 12.83 -8.84 -2.02
C THR A 22 14.18 -8.21 -2.34
N ASP A 23 14.87 -8.68 -3.41
CA ASP A 23 16.14 -8.10 -3.82
C ASP A 23 15.96 -6.64 -4.25
N ARG A 24 14.86 -6.33 -4.95
CA ARG A 24 14.54 -4.96 -5.35
C ARG A 24 14.32 -4.05 -4.13
N ALA A 25 13.62 -4.53 -3.11
CA ALA A 25 13.40 -3.80 -1.87
C ALA A 25 14.72 -3.48 -1.17
N ILE A 26 15.59 -4.49 -1.00
CA ILE A 26 16.92 -4.32 -0.40
C ILE A 26 17.78 -3.34 -1.21
N TYR A 27 17.78 -3.46 -2.54
CA TYR A 27 18.49 -2.54 -3.41
C TYR A 27 18.02 -1.09 -3.22
N LEU A 28 16.69 -0.86 -3.19
CA LEU A 28 16.14 0.49 -3.03
C LEU A 28 16.45 1.09 -1.66
N LEU A 29 16.35 0.31 -0.59
CA LEU A 29 16.72 0.77 0.76
C LEU A 29 18.18 1.21 0.79
N ASN A 30 19.08 0.40 0.23
CA ASN A 30 20.50 0.75 0.14
C ASN A 30 20.74 1.97 -0.78
N HIS A 31 20.05 2.04 -1.91
CA HIS A 31 20.17 3.16 -2.86
C HIS A 31 19.78 4.51 -2.22
N PHE A 32 18.77 4.53 -1.36
CA PHE A 32 18.33 5.72 -0.62
C PHE A 32 19.09 5.94 0.71
N GLY A 33 20.12 5.14 0.99
CA GLY A 33 20.92 5.28 2.21
C GLY A 33 20.16 4.92 3.50
N ILE A 34 19.09 4.15 3.41
CA ILE A 34 18.36 3.67 4.58
C ILE A 34 19.14 2.51 5.17
N GLN A 35 19.71 2.76 6.36
CA GLN A 35 20.47 1.74 7.08
C GLN A 35 19.53 0.74 7.76
N MET A 36 19.90 -0.53 7.65
CA MET A 36 19.23 -1.63 8.32
C MET A 36 20.19 -2.32 9.29
N SER A 37 19.67 -2.75 10.41
CA SER A 37 20.35 -3.70 11.28
C SER A 37 20.40 -5.10 10.63
N GLU A 38 21.28 -5.96 11.12
CA GLU A 38 21.35 -7.36 10.65
C GLU A 38 20.00 -8.08 10.82
N TRP A 39 19.27 -7.79 11.87
CA TRP A 39 17.96 -8.36 12.16
C TRP A 39 16.89 -7.96 11.13
N GLU A 40 16.86 -6.68 10.80
CA GLU A 40 15.94 -6.14 9.79
C GLU A 40 16.29 -6.67 8.40
N TYR A 41 17.59 -6.72 8.06
CA TYR A 41 18.05 -7.30 6.80
C TYR A 41 17.61 -8.76 6.67
N ILE A 42 17.89 -9.60 7.69
CA ILE A 42 17.52 -11.02 7.69
C ILE A 42 15.99 -11.19 7.65
N GLY A 43 15.25 -10.36 8.39
CA GLY A 43 13.80 -10.37 8.35
C GLY A 43 13.28 -10.12 6.94
N LEU A 44 13.73 -9.03 6.31
CA LEU A 44 13.35 -8.68 4.95
C LEU A 44 13.80 -9.73 3.92
N ARG A 45 15.06 -10.20 4.02
CA ARG A 45 15.62 -11.20 3.09
C ARG A 45 14.84 -12.52 3.11
N LEU A 46 14.28 -12.88 4.25
CA LEU A 46 13.58 -14.16 4.44
C LEU A 46 12.04 -14.02 4.41
N THR A 47 11.49 -12.89 3.98
CA THR A 47 10.05 -12.64 3.92
C THR A 47 9.31 -13.71 3.11
N ASP A 48 9.87 -14.15 1.98
CA ASP A 48 9.30 -15.21 1.14
C ASP A 48 9.33 -16.60 1.81
N GLY A 49 9.99 -16.74 2.97
CA GLY A 49 10.04 -17.97 3.73
C GLY A 49 10.58 -19.15 2.92
N LEU A 50 9.97 -20.32 3.07
CA LEU A 50 10.36 -21.55 2.36
C LEU A 50 9.86 -21.62 0.91
N TYR A 51 9.11 -20.62 0.43
CA TYR A 51 8.73 -20.53 -0.98
C TYR A 51 9.95 -20.20 -1.85
N GLU A 52 10.95 -19.53 -1.29
CA GLU A 52 12.24 -19.28 -1.94
C GLU A 52 13.25 -20.37 -1.52
N GLU A 53 13.72 -21.16 -2.48
CA GLU A 53 14.66 -22.27 -2.25
C GLU A 53 15.92 -21.82 -1.50
N ALA A 54 16.46 -20.65 -1.86
CA ALA A 54 17.66 -20.10 -1.25
C ALA A 54 17.51 -19.82 0.25
N ASN A 55 16.29 -19.71 0.75
CA ASN A 55 16.01 -19.45 2.16
C ASN A 55 16.05 -20.70 3.03
N LYS A 56 15.97 -21.89 2.43
CA LYS A 56 15.90 -23.15 3.18
C LYS A 56 17.06 -23.35 4.15
N SER A 57 18.27 -22.97 3.76
CA SER A 57 19.45 -23.09 4.61
C SER A 57 19.37 -22.27 5.90
N TYR A 58 18.58 -21.21 5.93
CA TYR A 58 18.37 -20.38 7.13
C TYR A 58 17.32 -20.99 8.07
N TYR A 59 16.29 -21.64 7.53
CA TYR A 59 15.20 -22.22 8.31
C TYR A 59 15.47 -23.67 8.74
N ILE A 60 16.18 -24.42 7.88
CA ILE A 60 16.46 -25.83 8.08
C ILE A 60 17.97 -26.00 8.22
N SER A 61 18.48 -25.80 9.43
CA SER A 61 19.88 -26.03 9.75
C SER A 61 20.00 -27.08 10.88
N TYR A 62 20.84 -28.06 10.66
CA TYR A 62 21.20 -29.06 11.68
C TYR A 62 22.37 -28.58 12.57
N ASN A 63 23.01 -27.47 12.19
CA ASN A 63 24.08 -26.87 12.96
C ASN A 63 23.51 -25.79 13.87
N LYS A 64 23.68 -25.92 15.18
CA LYS A 64 23.20 -24.95 16.17
C LYS A 64 23.83 -23.55 16.02
N ASP A 65 25.02 -23.47 15.47
CA ASP A 65 25.71 -22.19 15.28
C ASP A 65 25.16 -21.41 14.08
N TRP A 66 24.46 -22.08 13.16
CA TRP A 66 23.86 -21.50 11.95
C TRP A 66 22.35 -21.26 12.09
N SER A 67 21.88 -21.19 13.30
CA SER A 67 20.47 -20.92 13.55
C SER A 67 20.16 -19.43 13.54
N LEU A 68 18.97 -19.07 13.11
CA LEU A 68 18.45 -17.70 13.25
C LEU A 68 18.41 -17.34 14.74
N LYS A 69 18.97 -16.18 15.09
CA LYS A 69 19.04 -15.68 16.49
C LYS A 69 17.82 -14.82 16.85
N SER A 70 16.90 -14.59 15.91
CA SER A 70 15.71 -13.77 16.08
C SER A 70 14.50 -14.42 15.41
N ASN A 71 13.34 -14.14 15.96
CA ASN A 71 12.06 -14.57 15.41
C ASN A 71 11.52 -13.63 14.31
N ILE A 72 12.24 -12.55 13.99
CA ILE A 72 11.76 -11.52 13.04
C ILE A 72 11.45 -12.10 11.66
N ALA A 73 12.28 -13.03 11.17
CA ALA A 73 12.04 -13.68 9.89
C ALA A 73 10.74 -14.50 9.87
N TYR A 74 10.45 -15.20 10.96
CA TYR A 74 9.19 -15.96 11.09
C TYR A 74 7.99 -15.03 11.19
N ILE A 75 8.11 -13.95 11.96
CA ILE A 75 7.04 -12.97 12.16
C ILE A 75 6.71 -12.29 10.82
N LEU A 76 7.71 -11.81 10.10
CA LEU A 76 7.52 -11.12 8.81
C LEU A 76 6.96 -12.08 7.76
N HIS A 77 7.47 -13.29 7.65
CA HIS A 77 6.94 -14.29 6.73
C HIS A 77 5.47 -14.63 7.02
N GLN A 78 5.10 -14.80 8.28
CA GLN A 78 3.71 -15.06 8.64
C GLN A 78 2.82 -13.85 8.39
N ALA A 79 3.28 -12.64 8.69
CA ALA A 79 2.55 -11.41 8.45
C ALA A 79 2.32 -11.19 6.94
N ASP A 80 3.33 -11.41 6.11
CA ASP A 80 3.24 -11.32 4.65
C ASP A 80 2.28 -12.37 4.09
N SER A 81 2.39 -13.62 4.53
CA SER A 81 1.46 -14.69 4.15
C SER A 81 0.02 -14.36 4.52
N MET A 82 -0.21 -13.85 5.74
CA MET A 82 -1.55 -13.43 6.18
C MET A 82 -2.07 -12.26 5.33
N ALA A 83 -1.26 -11.24 5.07
CA ALA A 83 -1.63 -10.10 4.25
C ALA A 83 -2.03 -10.55 2.84
N THR A 84 -1.22 -11.41 2.22
CA THR A 84 -1.50 -11.98 0.90
C THR A 84 -2.84 -12.72 0.86
N HIS A 85 -3.14 -13.52 1.87
CA HIS A 85 -4.42 -14.24 1.95
C HIS A 85 -5.60 -13.29 2.15
N ILE A 86 -5.46 -12.29 3.01
CA ILE A 86 -6.50 -11.28 3.26
C ILE A 86 -6.78 -10.47 1.99
N GLU A 87 -5.72 -9.99 1.33
CA GLU A 87 -5.84 -9.24 0.07
C GLU A 87 -6.46 -10.07 -1.05
N TYR A 88 -6.11 -11.36 -1.13
CA TYR A 88 -6.71 -12.26 -2.10
C TYR A 88 -8.19 -12.50 -1.85
N ASP A 89 -8.59 -12.65 -0.59
CA ASP A 89 -9.99 -12.81 -0.21
C ASP A 89 -10.78 -11.51 -0.42
N GLU A 90 -10.17 -10.36 -0.12
CA GLU A 90 -10.76 -9.05 -0.41
C GLU A 90 -10.93 -8.87 -1.92
N TRP A 91 -9.92 -9.22 -2.70
CA TRP A 91 -10.02 -9.16 -4.16
C TRP A 91 -11.11 -10.08 -4.69
N LYS A 92 -11.24 -11.31 -4.20
CA LYS A 92 -12.32 -12.23 -4.59
C LYS A 92 -13.72 -11.69 -4.27
N ARG A 93 -13.84 -10.99 -3.13
CA ARG A 93 -15.11 -10.36 -2.73
C ARG A 93 -15.32 -9.01 -3.42
N GLY A 94 -14.30 -8.46 -3.99
CA GLY A 94 -14.13 -7.04 -4.25
C GLY A 94 -14.48 -6.55 -5.64
N GLU A 95 -15.10 -7.36 -6.52
CA GLU A 95 -15.82 -6.75 -7.66
C GLU A 95 -16.96 -5.84 -7.17
N GLN A 96 -17.47 -6.06 -5.95
CA GLN A 96 -18.49 -5.22 -5.34
C GLN A 96 -17.92 -4.06 -4.49
N GLN A 97 -16.75 -4.20 -3.90
CA GLN A 97 -16.17 -3.16 -3.01
C GLN A 97 -15.43 -2.04 -3.75
N GLU A 98 -14.83 -2.30 -4.90
CA GLU A 98 -14.24 -1.22 -5.70
C GLU A 98 -15.31 -0.28 -6.25
N GLU A 99 -16.47 -0.80 -6.66
CA GLU A 99 -17.59 0.03 -7.08
C GLU A 99 -18.13 0.90 -5.92
N ILE A 100 -18.21 0.36 -4.71
CA ILE A 100 -18.67 1.10 -3.53
C ILE A 100 -17.66 2.19 -3.10
N LYS A 101 -16.35 1.91 -3.13
CA LYS A 101 -15.31 2.91 -2.80
C LYS A 101 -15.23 4.03 -3.84
N VAL A 102 -15.33 3.70 -5.11
CA VAL A 102 -15.35 4.70 -6.19
C VAL A 102 -16.63 5.54 -6.11
N GLN A 103 -17.78 4.93 -5.88
CA GLN A 103 -19.04 5.63 -5.68
C GLN A 103 -19.02 6.51 -4.43
N GLY A 104 -18.51 6.01 -3.29
CA GLY A 104 -18.35 6.79 -2.06
C GLY A 104 -17.41 8.00 -2.21
N ASN A 105 -16.30 7.86 -2.93
CA ASN A 105 -15.41 8.98 -3.23
C ASN A 105 -16.05 9.99 -4.20
N VAL A 106 -16.76 9.54 -5.23
CA VAL A 106 -17.48 10.41 -6.16
C VAL A 106 -18.60 11.16 -5.46
N GLU A 107 -19.35 10.51 -4.57
CA GLU A 107 -20.37 11.17 -3.76
C GLU A 107 -19.79 12.20 -2.77
N ASN A 108 -18.67 11.90 -2.14
CA ASN A 108 -17.99 12.83 -1.25
C ASN A 108 -17.43 14.04 -2.01
N ILE A 109 -16.88 13.85 -3.22
CA ILE A 109 -16.45 14.94 -4.09
C ILE A 109 -17.66 15.79 -4.53
N LYS A 110 -18.76 15.16 -4.95
CA LYS A 110 -19.98 15.87 -5.31
C LYS A 110 -20.51 16.69 -4.13
N LYS A 111 -20.57 16.12 -2.93
CA LYS A 111 -20.98 16.85 -1.71
C LYS A 111 -20.06 18.02 -1.39
N ALA A 112 -18.75 17.85 -1.54
CA ALA A 112 -17.78 18.92 -1.30
C ALA A 112 -17.90 20.05 -2.33
N VAL A 113 -18.14 19.74 -3.61
CA VAL A 113 -18.39 20.73 -4.67
C VAL A 113 -19.67 21.49 -4.40
N THR A 114 -20.76 20.79 -4.11
CA THR A 114 -22.05 21.42 -3.79
C THR A 114 -21.97 22.32 -2.54
N MET A 115 -21.23 21.89 -1.49
CA MET A 115 -21.00 22.75 -0.31
C MET A 115 -20.18 24.00 -0.63
N LYS A 116 -19.22 23.91 -1.56
CA LYS A 116 -18.44 25.07 -2.02
C LYS A 116 -19.31 26.05 -2.80
N GLU A 117 -20.09 25.56 -3.75
CA GLU A 117 -21.04 26.37 -4.53
C GLU A 117 -22.04 27.06 -3.61
N THR A 118 -22.62 26.34 -2.65
CA THR A 118 -23.56 26.94 -1.67
C THR A 118 -22.88 27.98 -0.77
N SER A 119 -21.61 27.76 -0.40
CA SER A 119 -20.83 28.72 0.40
C SER A 119 -20.50 29.99 -0.39
N GLU A 120 -20.19 29.87 -1.68
CA GLU A 120 -19.94 31.01 -2.57
C GLU A 120 -21.23 31.81 -2.85
N GLU A 121 -22.34 31.12 -3.06
CA GLU A 121 -23.66 31.77 -3.21
C GLU A 121 -24.08 32.53 -1.94
N LEU A 122 -23.87 31.94 -0.75
CA LEU A 122 -24.14 32.61 0.53
C LEU A 122 -23.22 33.80 0.75
N SER A 123 -21.96 33.72 0.36
CA SER A 123 -21.00 34.82 0.46
C SER A 123 -21.38 35.99 -0.48
N ASN A 124 -21.79 35.68 -1.71
CA ASN A 124 -22.23 36.68 -2.67
C ASN A 124 -23.54 37.34 -2.22
N LYS A 125 -24.51 36.57 -1.76
CA LYS A 125 -25.74 37.11 -1.17
C LYS A 125 -25.50 38.00 0.05
N SER A 126 -24.54 37.67 0.89
CA SER A 126 -24.16 38.48 2.05
C SER A 126 -23.52 39.79 1.63
N ARG A 127 -22.72 39.81 0.55
CA ARG A 127 -22.15 41.01 -0.04
C ARG A 127 -23.21 41.92 -0.64
N ASP A 128 -24.09 41.34 -1.46
CA ASP A 128 -25.16 42.07 -2.09
C ASP A 128 -26.09 42.74 -1.03
N LEU A 129 -26.40 42.04 0.03
CA LEU A 129 -27.18 42.56 1.15
C LEU A 129 -26.44 43.65 1.93
N PHE A 130 -25.14 43.52 2.10
CA PHE A 130 -24.30 44.54 2.74
C PHE A 130 -24.22 45.84 1.89
N ASP A 131 -24.05 45.68 0.57
CA ASP A 131 -24.00 46.79 -0.36
C ASP A 131 -25.36 47.48 -0.47
N GLU A 132 -26.47 46.73 -0.40
CA GLU A 132 -27.83 47.29 -0.38
C GLU A 132 -28.13 48.07 0.92
N LEU A 133 -27.65 47.59 2.07
CA LEU A 133 -27.90 48.21 3.37
C LEU A 133 -26.96 49.36 3.72
N PHE A 134 -25.73 49.37 3.20
CA PHE A 134 -24.68 50.27 3.61
C PHE A 134 -23.94 50.98 2.43
N GLY A 135 -24.32 50.64 1.19
CA GLY A 135 -23.63 51.11 -0.03
C GLY A 135 -24.08 52.47 -0.56
N ASP A 136 -24.93 53.19 0.14
CA ASP A 136 -25.30 54.56 -0.24
C ASP A 136 -24.91 55.57 0.85
N LYS A 137 -23.76 56.23 0.59
CA LYS A 137 -23.60 57.69 0.76
C LYS A 137 -22.33 58.15 0.12
#